data_f1b298f95c659b2481a9c85ba1db91b4
#
_entry.id   f1b298f95c659b2481a9c85ba1db91b4
#
_cell.length_a   1.000
_cell.length_b   1.000
_cell.length_c   1.000
_cell.angle_alpha   90.00
_cell.angle_beta   90.00
_cell.angle_gamma   90.00
#
_symmetry.space_group_name_H-M   'P 1'
#
loop_
_entity.id
_entity.type
_entity.pdbx_description
1 polymer ?
#
loop_
_entity_poly.entity_id
_entity_poly.type
_entity_poly.pdbx_seq_one_letter_code
_entity_poly.pdbx_strand_id
1 'polypeptide(L)'
;MKITVSVSALRAALTHSADKDVRYYLCGVYLDCRVGRIVATDGHRLFIGDVEAPADMDSFIVGNADAERIVKACGTGRNIVSSSVSFSITKTDNKVWITAELQDGSKFTFPALDGMFPDYRRIIPQVVQSAIPAAYNGQYLADAAKALAIYRNRDPKKAGVLVHPAGNDCAIFTDGEPGAMVLVMPMRLTNDAAANARAVTMSLEWFRSAYPGVSAAA
;
A
#
# COMPACT_ATOMS: atom_id res chain seq x y z
N MET A 1 -18.88 -5.73 17.83
CA MET A 1 -18.06 -6.36 16.77
C MET A 1 -16.65 -5.83 16.84
N LYS A 2 -15.66 -6.65 16.51
CA LYS A 2 -14.24 -6.25 16.47
C LYS A 2 -13.61 -6.78 15.19
N ILE A 3 -12.76 -5.96 14.56
CA ILE A 3 -11.85 -6.35 13.49
C ILE A 3 -10.44 -6.50 14.07
N THR A 4 -9.74 -7.56 13.72
CA THR A 4 -8.36 -7.79 14.16
C THR A 4 -7.40 -7.54 13.00
N VAL A 5 -6.44 -6.65 13.22
CA VAL A 5 -5.44 -6.23 12.23
C VAL A 5 -4.06 -6.56 12.76
N SER A 6 -3.21 -7.22 11.98
CA SER A 6 -1.81 -7.40 12.36
C SER A 6 -1.08 -6.05 12.38
N VAL A 7 -0.17 -5.87 13.34
CA VAL A 7 0.64 -4.66 13.42
C VAL A 7 1.48 -4.47 12.15
N SER A 8 1.90 -5.56 11.52
CA SER A 8 2.64 -5.53 10.26
C SER A 8 1.77 -4.99 9.11
N ALA A 9 0.49 -5.38 9.02
CA ALA A 9 -0.45 -4.83 8.03
C ALA A 9 -0.67 -3.33 8.24
N LEU A 10 -0.88 -2.90 9.49
CA LEU A 10 -1.04 -1.48 9.83
C LEU A 10 0.22 -0.66 9.48
N ARG A 11 1.41 -1.19 9.76
CA ARG A 11 2.70 -0.56 9.41
C ARG A 11 2.92 -0.50 7.90
N ALA A 12 2.58 -1.56 7.18
CA ALA A 12 2.68 -1.58 5.72
C ALA A 12 1.74 -0.55 5.08
N ALA A 13 0.48 -0.49 5.52
CA ALA A 13 -0.49 0.49 5.05
C ALA A 13 -0.03 1.94 5.29
N LEU A 14 0.48 2.25 6.49
CA LEU A 14 0.99 3.57 6.83
C LEU A 14 2.10 4.07 5.88
N THR A 15 2.87 3.18 5.25
CA THR A 15 3.91 3.61 4.28
C THR A 15 3.32 4.18 2.99
N HIS A 16 2.02 4.02 2.76
CA HIS A 16 1.31 4.44 1.55
C HIS A 16 0.21 5.48 1.81
N SER A 17 -0.07 5.84 3.07
CA SER A 17 -0.98 6.94 3.39
C SER A 17 -0.38 8.29 3.02
N ALA A 18 -1.22 9.27 2.71
CA ALA A 18 -0.79 10.63 2.45
C ALA A 18 -0.29 11.32 3.72
N ASP A 19 0.70 12.19 3.59
CA ASP A 19 1.13 13.12 4.65
C ASP A 19 0.70 14.54 4.28
N LYS A 20 -0.11 15.18 5.13
CA LYS A 20 -0.54 16.59 4.98
C LYS A 20 -1.22 16.92 3.64
N ASP A 21 -2.02 15.99 3.10
CA ASP A 21 -2.80 16.22 1.87
C ASP A 21 -4.08 17.02 2.20
N VAL A 22 -4.49 17.89 1.26
CA VAL A 22 -5.79 18.61 1.34
C VAL A 22 -6.97 17.64 1.36
N ARG A 23 -6.80 16.47 0.76
CA ARG A 23 -7.72 15.32 0.84
C ARG A 23 -7.47 14.59 2.15
N TYR A 24 -7.81 15.20 3.27
CA TYR A 24 -7.50 14.72 4.62
C TYR A 24 -7.91 13.26 4.87
N TYR A 25 -8.93 12.75 4.17
CA TYR A 25 -9.36 11.34 4.25
C TYR A 25 -8.33 10.34 3.68
N LEU A 26 -7.29 10.81 2.97
CA LEU A 26 -6.14 10.02 2.55
C LEU A 26 -5.01 10.01 3.61
N CYS A 27 -5.06 10.93 4.59
CA CYS A 27 -4.09 10.97 5.69
C CYS A 27 -4.43 9.95 6.78
N GLY A 28 -4.78 8.74 6.37
CA GLY A 28 -5.16 7.65 7.25
C GLY A 28 -5.18 6.29 6.56
N VAL A 29 -5.42 5.28 7.36
CA VAL A 29 -5.54 3.89 6.94
C VAL A 29 -7.01 3.50 6.96
N TYR A 30 -7.54 3.07 5.81
CA TYR A 30 -8.92 2.64 5.66
C TYR A 30 -9.07 1.15 5.94
N LEU A 31 -9.99 0.81 6.82
CA LEU A 31 -10.41 -0.56 7.09
C LEU A 31 -11.74 -0.80 6.39
N ASP A 32 -11.68 -1.46 5.22
CA ASP A 32 -12.85 -1.90 4.46
C ASP A 32 -13.35 -3.23 5.05
N CYS A 33 -14.16 -3.11 6.09
CA CYS A 33 -14.66 -4.26 6.84
C CYS A 33 -15.56 -5.17 5.98
N ARG A 34 -16.26 -4.60 4.99
CA ARG A 34 -17.19 -5.36 4.14
C ARG A 34 -16.52 -6.44 3.30
N VAL A 35 -15.27 -6.21 2.93
CA VAL A 35 -14.48 -7.13 2.08
C VAL A 35 -13.22 -7.63 2.78
N GLY A 36 -13.01 -7.26 4.06
CA GLY A 36 -11.86 -7.69 4.83
C GLY A 36 -10.53 -7.16 4.25
N ARG A 37 -10.43 -5.83 4.04
CA ARG A 37 -9.22 -5.19 3.49
C ARG A 37 -8.75 -4.04 4.36
N ILE A 38 -7.43 -3.89 4.45
CA ILE A 38 -6.75 -2.69 4.93
C ILE A 38 -6.15 -1.98 3.72
N VAL A 39 -6.41 -0.68 3.60
CA VAL A 39 -6.06 0.10 2.40
C VAL A 39 -5.49 1.44 2.80
N ALA A 40 -4.47 1.91 2.10
CA ALA A 40 -3.96 3.26 2.22
C ALA A 40 -3.42 3.77 0.89
N THR A 41 -3.56 5.06 0.61
CA THR A 41 -3.10 5.69 -0.62
C THR A 41 -2.75 7.17 -0.40
N ASP A 42 -1.78 7.66 -1.16
CA ASP A 42 -1.46 9.08 -1.29
C ASP A 42 -1.94 9.67 -2.64
N GLY A 43 -2.67 8.86 -3.45
CA GLY A 43 -3.14 9.23 -4.78
C GLY A 43 -2.17 8.86 -5.92
N HIS A 44 -0.92 8.46 -5.61
CA HIS A 44 0.09 8.02 -6.59
C HIS A 44 0.44 6.55 -6.45
N ARG A 45 0.24 6.01 -5.28
CA ARG A 45 0.45 4.60 -4.95
C ARG A 45 -0.64 4.15 -3.97
N LEU A 46 -0.92 2.86 -3.95
CA LEU A 46 -1.95 2.27 -3.13
C LEU A 46 -1.45 0.94 -2.55
N PHE A 47 -1.56 0.76 -1.25
CA PHE A 47 -1.40 -0.52 -0.58
C PHE A 47 -2.75 -1.15 -0.30
N ILE A 48 -2.88 -2.44 -0.55
CA ILE A 48 -4.03 -3.27 -0.18
C ILE A 48 -3.49 -4.50 0.53
N GLY A 49 -4.06 -4.82 1.69
CA GLY A 49 -3.74 -6.04 2.44
C GLY A 49 -5.01 -6.70 2.98
N ASP A 50 -4.97 -8.01 3.22
CA ASP A 50 -6.06 -8.76 3.83
C ASP A 50 -6.10 -8.52 5.34
N VAL A 51 -7.32 -8.46 5.88
CA VAL A 51 -7.59 -8.45 7.31
C VAL A 51 -8.83 -9.30 7.62
N GLU A 52 -8.88 -9.87 8.81
CA GLU A 52 -10.06 -10.58 9.29
C GLU A 52 -11.08 -9.60 9.85
N ALA A 53 -12.17 -9.39 9.14
CA ALA A 53 -13.23 -8.47 9.53
C ALA A 53 -14.60 -9.15 9.51
N PRO A 54 -15.49 -8.82 10.46
CA PRO A 54 -16.91 -9.17 10.38
C PRO A 54 -17.56 -8.44 9.21
N ALA A 55 -18.28 -9.15 8.33
CA ALA A 55 -18.86 -8.58 7.11
C ALA A 55 -19.94 -7.51 7.36
N ASP A 56 -20.54 -7.53 8.54
CA ASP A 56 -21.59 -6.60 8.99
C ASP A 56 -21.06 -5.39 9.80
N MET A 57 -19.73 -5.26 9.90
CA MET A 57 -19.10 -4.10 10.53
C MET A 57 -18.94 -2.96 9.53
N ASP A 58 -19.31 -1.74 9.94
CA ASP A 58 -19.07 -0.54 9.13
C ASP A 58 -17.56 -0.30 8.94
N SER A 59 -17.21 0.13 7.72
CA SER A 59 -15.83 0.52 7.38
C SER A 59 -15.49 1.90 7.94
N PHE A 60 -14.22 2.14 8.26
CA PHE A 60 -13.77 3.38 8.89
C PHE A 60 -12.31 3.71 8.54
N ILE A 61 -11.92 4.97 8.77
CA ILE A 61 -10.55 5.45 8.55
C ILE A 61 -9.89 5.74 9.91
N VAL A 62 -8.72 5.14 10.15
CA VAL A 62 -7.84 5.46 11.28
C VAL A 62 -6.85 6.52 10.83
N GLY A 63 -6.86 7.70 11.44
CA GLY A 63 -5.92 8.77 11.09
C GLY A 63 -4.45 8.37 11.33
N ASN A 64 -3.52 8.91 10.53
CA ASN A 64 -2.09 8.57 10.61
C ASN A 64 -1.54 8.71 12.03
N ALA A 65 -1.81 9.82 12.71
CA ALA A 65 -1.30 10.07 14.05
C ALA A 65 -1.73 9.00 15.07
N ASP A 66 -2.99 8.53 14.98
CA ASP A 66 -3.50 7.48 15.85
C ASP A 66 -2.94 6.12 15.48
N ALA A 67 -2.85 5.81 14.18
CA ALA A 67 -2.26 4.57 13.68
C ALA A 67 -0.78 4.46 14.06
N GLU A 68 0.01 5.53 13.93
CA GLU A 68 1.41 5.59 14.36
C GLU A 68 1.57 5.41 15.87
N ARG A 69 0.70 6.07 16.66
CA ARG A 69 0.68 5.93 18.12
C ARG A 69 0.42 4.48 18.53
N ILE A 70 -0.52 3.81 17.88
CA ILE A 70 -0.83 2.40 18.11
C ILE A 70 0.36 1.52 17.74
N VAL A 71 0.93 1.70 16.55
CA VAL A 71 2.10 0.94 16.09
C VAL A 71 3.29 1.10 17.05
N LYS A 72 3.51 2.33 17.54
CA LYS A 72 4.57 2.61 18.53
C LYS A 72 4.30 1.90 19.86
N ALA A 73 3.05 1.90 20.33
CA ALA A 73 2.67 1.22 21.57
C ALA A 73 2.79 -0.32 21.44
N CYS A 74 2.54 -0.89 20.26
CA CYS A 74 2.74 -2.32 20.01
C CYS A 74 4.19 -2.79 20.12
N GLY A 75 5.14 -1.86 20.13
CA GLY A 75 6.57 -2.17 20.25
C GLY A 75 7.19 -2.71 18.95
N THR A 76 8.48 -2.93 18.98
CA THR A 76 9.26 -3.44 17.82
C THR A 76 10.37 -4.37 18.27
N GLY A 77 10.78 -5.29 17.40
CA GLY A 77 11.92 -6.18 17.64
C GLY A 77 11.71 -7.06 18.87
N ARG A 78 12.61 -6.97 19.86
CA ARG A 78 12.55 -7.77 21.10
C ARG A 78 11.49 -7.28 22.11
N ASN A 79 11.00 -6.06 21.95
CA ASN A 79 10.05 -5.41 22.84
C ASN A 79 8.64 -5.36 22.23
N ILE A 80 8.23 -6.44 21.57
CA ILE A 80 6.87 -6.55 21.03
C ILE A 80 5.89 -6.75 22.19
N VAL A 81 4.98 -5.79 22.37
CA VAL A 81 3.88 -5.84 23.32
C VAL A 81 2.65 -6.48 22.68
N SER A 82 2.45 -6.21 21.38
CA SER A 82 1.32 -6.75 20.63
C SER A 82 1.70 -6.99 19.17
N SER A 83 1.30 -8.14 18.62
CA SER A 83 1.45 -8.47 17.19
C SER A 83 0.20 -8.14 16.38
N SER A 84 -0.92 -7.91 17.04
CA SER A 84 -2.20 -7.53 16.45
C SER A 84 -2.94 -6.50 17.31
N VAL A 85 -3.87 -5.79 16.68
CA VAL A 85 -4.73 -4.79 17.30
C VAL A 85 -6.16 -5.10 16.95
N SER A 86 -7.03 -5.12 17.95
CA SER A 86 -8.47 -5.27 17.77
C SER A 86 -9.15 -3.92 17.78
N PHE A 87 -9.81 -3.57 16.68
CA PHE A 87 -10.59 -2.33 16.58
C PHE A 87 -12.07 -2.60 16.75
N SER A 88 -12.74 -1.76 17.51
CA SER A 88 -14.19 -1.68 17.59
C SER A 88 -14.65 -0.25 17.35
N ILE A 89 -15.87 -0.09 16.87
CA ILE A 89 -16.48 1.22 16.64
C ILE A 89 -17.71 1.41 17.50
N THR A 90 -17.92 2.65 17.93
CA THR A 90 -19.12 3.10 18.65
C THR A 90 -19.60 4.39 18.00
N LYS A 91 -20.90 4.50 17.77
CA LYS A 91 -21.52 5.73 17.24
C LYS A 91 -22.16 6.50 18.38
N THR A 92 -21.75 7.74 18.58
CA THR A 92 -22.30 8.65 19.60
C THR A 92 -22.36 10.05 19.01
N ASP A 93 -23.51 10.72 19.11
CA ASP A 93 -23.69 12.11 18.67
C ASP A 93 -23.24 12.38 17.23
N ASN A 94 -23.64 11.53 16.29
CA ASN A 94 -23.26 11.58 14.87
C ASN A 94 -21.72 11.44 14.61
N LYS A 95 -20.95 11.03 15.61
CA LYS A 95 -19.53 10.75 15.46
C LYS A 95 -19.26 9.26 15.61
N VAL A 96 -18.30 8.78 14.83
CA VAL A 96 -17.77 7.42 14.93
C VAL A 96 -16.52 7.46 15.80
N TRP A 97 -16.56 6.73 16.91
CA TRP A 97 -15.41 6.56 17.80
C TRP A 97 -14.81 5.17 17.56
N ILE A 98 -13.50 5.13 17.47
CA ILE A 98 -12.73 3.90 17.33
C ILE A 98 -12.06 3.61 18.66
N THR A 99 -12.17 2.37 19.11
CA THR A 99 -11.36 1.86 20.23
C THR A 99 -10.44 0.78 19.70
N ALA A 100 -9.14 1.03 19.79
CA ALA A 100 -8.07 0.07 19.48
C ALA A 100 -7.65 -0.59 20.81
N GLU A 101 -7.69 -1.92 20.86
CA GLU A 101 -7.30 -2.73 22.01
C GLU A 101 -6.10 -3.61 21.64
N LEU A 102 -5.03 -3.51 22.40
CA LEU A 102 -3.82 -4.29 22.28
C LEU A 102 -3.94 -5.60 23.06
N GLN A 103 -3.02 -6.55 22.78
CA GLN A 103 -3.03 -7.86 23.45
C GLN A 103 -2.74 -7.78 24.96
N ASP A 104 -2.07 -6.72 25.43
CA ASP A 104 -1.82 -6.46 26.86
C ASP A 104 -3.02 -5.81 27.59
N GLY A 105 -4.13 -5.58 26.87
CA GLY A 105 -5.32 -4.92 27.39
C GLY A 105 -5.30 -3.39 27.33
N SER A 106 -4.20 -2.79 26.87
CA SER A 106 -4.13 -1.33 26.66
C SER A 106 -5.14 -0.89 25.61
N LYS A 107 -5.81 0.25 25.84
CA LYS A 107 -6.85 0.77 24.93
C LYS A 107 -6.56 2.22 24.55
N PHE A 108 -6.82 2.50 23.28
CA PHE A 108 -6.77 3.83 22.69
C PHE A 108 -8.13 4.14 22.08
N THR A 109 -8.75 5.24 22.52
CA THR A 109 -10.03 5.69 21.95
C THR A 109 -9.83 7.03 21.29
N PHE A 110 -10.27 7.16 20.06
CA PHE A 110 -10.12 8.34 19.21
C PHE A 110 -11.26 8.41 18.18
N PRO A 111 -11.57 9.58 17.63
CA PRO A 111 -12.57 9.69 16.59
C PRO A 111 -12.06 9.04 15.29
N ALA A 112 -12.95 8.40 14.52
CA ALA A 112 -12.65 8.04 13.14
C ALA A 112 -12.37 9.32 12.35
N LEU A 113 -11.44 9.22 11.40
CA LEU A 113 -11.23 10.30 10.45
C LEU A 113 -12.49 10.42 9.57
N ASP A 114 -13.10 11.61 9.59
CA ASP A 114 -14.29 11.89 8.80
C ASP A 114 -13.95 11.89 7.29
N GLY A 115 -14.92 11.57 6.46
CA GLY A 115 -14.78 11.56 5.02
C GLY A 115 -15.01 10.20 4.38
N MET A 116 -15.17 10.23 3.06
CA MET A 116 -15.38 9.04 2.24
C MET A 116 -14.07 8.63 1.59
N PHE A 117 -13.57 7.44 1.94
CA PHE A 117 -12.40 6.88 1.26
C PHE A 117 -12.74 6.58 -0.22
N PRO A 118 -11.86 6.89 -1.17
CA PRO A 118 -12.11 6.65 -2.58
C PRO A 118 -12.37 5.18 -2.89
N ASP A 119 -13.19 4.92 -3.92
CA ASP A 119 -13.37 3.55 -4.42
C ASP A 119 -12.10 3.07 -5.14
N TYR A 120 -11.18 2.54 -4.35
CA TYR A 120 -9.87 2.07 -4.80
C TYR A 120 -9.94 0.88 -5.77
N ARG A 121 -11.06 0.17 -5.81
CA ARG A 121 -11.25 -0.97 -6.71
C ARG A 121 -11.26 -0.56 -8.18
N ARG A 122 -11.62 0.69 -8.47
CA ARG A 122 -11.68 1.24 -9.84
C ARG A 122 -10.32 1.38 -10.50
N ILE A 123 -9.25 1.51 -9.72
CA ILE A 123 -7.89 1.67 -10.24
C ILE A 123 -7.13 0.36 -10.36
N ILE A 124 -7.72 -0.77 -9.94
CA ILE A 124 -7.10 -2.09 -10.09
C ILE A 124 -7.19 -2.49 -11.58
N PRO A 125 -6.07 -2.69 -12.29
CA PRO A 125 -6.08 -3.03 -13.69
C PRO A 125 -6.77 -4.36 -13.96
N GLN A 126 -7.59 -4.40 -14.99
CA GLN A 126 -8.25 -5.62 -15.47
C GLN A 126 -7.29 -6.52 -16.25
N VAL A 127 -6.27 -5.92 -16.88
CA VAL A 127 -5.25 -6.58 -17.70
C VAL A 127 -3.88 -6.23 -17.13
N VAL A 128 -3.10 -7.26 -16.80
CA VAL A 128 -1.78 -7.12 -16.17
C VAL A 128 -0.61 -7.28 -17.16
N GLN A 129 -0.87 -7.32 -18.45
CA GLN A 129 0.18 -7.42 -19.47
C GLN A 129 0.18 -6.21 -20.38
N SER A 130 1.30 -5.53 -20.46
CA SER A 130 1.52 -4.44 -21.40
C SER A 130 2.95 -4.50 -21.95
N ALA A 131 3.06 -4.39 -23.28
CA ALA A 131 4.33 -4.21 -23.95
C ALA A 131 4.81 -2.75 -23.97
N ILE A 132 4.02 -1.82 -23.44
CA ILE A 132 4.36 -0.39 -23.45
C ILE A 132 5.22 -0.08 -22.23
N PRO A 133 6.46 0.39 -22.41
CA PRO A 133 7.32 0.82 -21.33
C PRO A 133 6.68 1.99 -20.58
N ALA A 134 6.65 1.91 -19.26
CA ALA A 134 6.20 2.99 -18.38
C ALA A 134 7.33 3.39 -17.44
N ALA A 135 7.40 4.67 -17.09
CA ALA A 135 8.30 5.17 -16.08
C ALA A 135 7.59 5.20 -14.73
N TYR A 136 8.32 4.91 -13.67
CA TYR A 136 7.81 4.95 -12.30
C TYR A 136 8.76 5.74 -11.41
N ASN A 137 8.22 6.37 -10.38
CA ASN A 137 9.05 6.99 -9.35
C ASN A 137 9.84 5.89 -8.61
N GLY A 138 11.18 5.96 -8.64
CA GLY A 138 12.05 4.96 -8.02
C GLY A 138 11.82 4.81 -6.51
N GLN A 139 11.45 5.89 -5.81
CA GLN A 139 11.10 5.80 -4.39
C GLN A 139 9.81 4.99 -4.18
N TYR A 140 8.80 5.14 -5.04
CA TYR A 140 7.56 4.38 -4.94
C TYR A 140 7.77 2.88 -5.19
N LEU A 141 8.72 2.53 -6.08
CA LEU A 141 9.12 1.14 -6.29
C LEU A 141 9.77 0.54 -5.04
N ALA A 142 10.68 1.30 -4.42
CA ALA A 142 11.33 0.88 -3.18
C ALA A 142 10.33 0.75 -2.02
N ASP A 143 9.39 1.69 -1.92
CA ASP A 143 8.36 1.66 -0.87
C ASP A 143 7.35 0.52 -1.09
N ALA A 144 7.03 0.16 -2.33
CA ALA A 144 6.21 -1.01 -2.64
C ALA A 144 6.86 -2.31 -2.13
N ALA A 145 8.13 -2.52 -2.46
CA ALA A 145 8.89 -3.68 -1.96
C ALA A 145 8.96 -3.70 -0.42
N LYS A 146 9.21 -2.54 0.19
CA LYS A 146 9.26 -2.38 1.63
C LYS A 146 7.93 -2.69 2.31
N ALA A 147 6.80 -2.21 1.77
CA ALA A 147 5.48 -2.45 2.33
C ALA A 147 5.12 -3.93 2.32
N LEU A 148 5.34 -4.62 1.20
CA LEU A 148 5.10 -6.06 1.08
C LEU A 148 5.96 -6.85 2.07
N ALA A 149 7.26 -6.51 2.20
CA ALA A 149 8.14 -7.13 3.17
C ALA A 149 7.68 -6.92 4.62
N ILE A 150 7.28 -5.69 4.97
CA ILE A 150 6.73 -5.36 6.30
C ILE A 150 5.46 -6.16 6.57
N TYR A 151 4.54 -6.22 5.60
CA TYR A 151 3.31 -6.98 5.72
C TYR A 151 3.57 -8.45 6.07
N ARG A 152 4.60 -9.05 5.46
CA ARG A 152 5.02 -10.45 5.68
C ARG A 152 5.97 -10.64 6.86
N ASN A 153 6.32 -9.60 7.62
CA ASN A 153 7.36 -9.64 8.64
C ASN A 153 8.72 -10.14 8.12
N ARG A 154 9.07 -9.77 6.87
CA ARG A 154 10.35 -10.09 6.22
C ARG A 154 11.30 -8.88 6.28
N ASP A 155 12.60 -9.16 6.14
CA ASP A 155 13.61 -8.10 5.99
C ASP A 155 13.44 -7.39 4.63
N PRO A 156 13.11 -6.09 4.60
CA PRO A 156 12.92 -5.36 3.34
C PRO A 156 14.15 -5.35 2.43
N LYS A 157 15.35 -5.51 2.98
CA LYS A 157 16.61 -5.55 2.22
C LYS A 157 16.78 -6.84 1.41
N LYS A 158 16.02 -7.88 1.75
CA LYS A 158 16.09 -9.21 1.13
C LYS A 158 14.80 -9.59 0.39
N ALA A 159 13.80 -8.72 0.40
CA ALA A 159 12.52 -8.98 -0.22
C ALA A 159 12.59 -8.71 -1.73
N GLY A 160 12.25 -9.71 -2.52
CA GLY A 160 11.95 -9.55 -3.94
C GLY A 160 10.49 -9.19 -4.15
N VAL A 161 10.20 -8.55 -5.28
CA VAL A 161 8.83 -8.28 -5.72
C VAL A 161 8.65 -8.64 -7.18
N LEU A 162 7.48 -9.14 -7.52
CA LEU A 162 7.03 -9.31 -8.90
C LEU A 162 6.35 -8.02 -9.33
N VAL A 163 6.71 -7.55 -10.50
CA VAL A 163 6.15 -6.32 -11.09
C VAL A 163 5.32 -6.71 -12.31
N HIS A 164 4.04 -6.36 -12.27
CA HIS A 164 3.11 -6.58 -13.38
C HIS A 164 2.75 -5.20 -13.99
N PRO A 165 3.44 -4.78 -15.06
CA PRO A 165 3.13 -3.52 -15.70
C PRO A 165 1.78 -3.61 -16.42
N ALA A 166 1.01 -2.53 -16.37
CA ALA A 166 -0.29 -2.42 -17.04
C ALA A 166 -0.35 -1.24 -18.03
N GLY A 167 0.77 -0.92 -18.64
CA GLY A 167 0.86 0.15 -19.65
C GLY A 167 0.66 1.54 -19.06
N ASN A 168 -0.37 2.24 -19.54
CA ASN A 168 -0.71 3.57 -19.03
C ASN A 168 -1.48 3.54 -17.69
N ASP A 169 -1.90 2.36 -17.25
CA ASP A 169 -2.53 2.15 -15.95
C ASP A 169 -1.46 1.92 -14.86
N CYS A 170 -1.89 1.76 -13.62
CA CYS A 170 -0.96 1.51 -12.53
C CYS A 170 -0.32 0.11 -12.65
N ALA A 171 0.98 0.00 -12.33
CA ALA A 171 1.61 -1.30 -12.17
C ALA A 171 1.20 -1.96 -10.85
N ILE A 172 1.07 -3.28 -10.87
CA ILE A 172 0.80 -4.10 -9.69
C ILE A 172 2.12 -4.70 -9.22
N PHE A 173 2.39 -4.57 -7.93
CA PHE A 173 3.52 -5.17 -7.23
C PHE A 173 2.99 -6.21 -6.25
N THR A 174 3.53 -7.42 -6.30
CA THR A 174 3.22 -8.50 -5.38
C THR A 174 4.51 -9.21 -4.94
N ASP A 175 4.44 -9.96 -3.85
CA ASP A 175 5.52 -10.85 -3.41
C ASP A 175 5.32 -12.30 -3.88
N GLY A 176 4.33 -12.53 -4.77
CA GLY A 176 3.99 -13.86 -5.29
C GLY A 176 3.04 -14.63 -4.38
N GLU A 177 2.66 -14.10 -3.22
CA GLU A 177 1.73 -14.73 -2.29
C GLU A 177 0.42 -13.91 -2.22
N PRO A 178 -0.74 -14.56 -2.11
CA PRO A 178 -2.01 -13.86 -1.94
C PRO A 178 -2.06 -13.09 -0.62
N GLY A 179 -2.91 -12.09 -0.54
CA GLY A 179 -3.21 -11.36 0.69
C GLY A 179 -2.65 -9.94 0.75
N ALA A 180 -1.70 -9.55 -0.12
CA ALA A 180 -1.28 -8.16 -0.23
C ALA A 180 -0.81 -7.81 -1.64
N MET A 181 -1.04 -6.56 -2.03
CA MET A 181 -0.50 -5.96 -3.26
C MET A 181 -0.30 -4.46 -3.08
N VAL A 182 0.58 -3.92 -3.92
CA VAL A 182 0.78 -2.47 -4.06
C VAL A 182 0.56 -2.09 -5.51
N LEU A 183 -0.12 -0.98 -5.72
CA LEU A 183 -0.27 -0.35 -7.03
C LEU A 183 0.55 0.93 -7.06
N VAL A 184 1.26 1.17 -8.17
CA VAL A 184 2.05 2.39 -8.39
C VAL A 184 1.64 3.01 -9.72
N MET A 185 1.25 4.27 -9.69
CA MET A 185 0.87 5.02 -10.89
C MET A 185 2.11 5.32 -11.73
N PRO A 186 2.03 5.19 -13.07
CA PRO A 186 3.12 5.54 -13.94
C PRO A 186 3.36 7.05 -13.95
N MET A 187 4.64 7.43 -14.12
CA MET A 187 5.03 8.81 -14.37
C MET A 187 4.98 9.10 -15.87
N ARG A 188 4.44 10.24 -16.24
CA ARG A 188 4.54 10.76 -17.59
C ARG A 188 5.89 11.49 -17.75
N LEU A 189 6.90 10.83 -18.32
CA LEU A 189 8.17 11.48 -18.66
C LEU A 189 8.01 12.35 -19.91
N THR A 190 7.17 11.90 -20.85
CA THR A 190 6.76 12.65 -22.03
C THR A 190 5.27 12.38 -22.29
N ASN A 191 4.60 13.28 -23.03
CA ASN A 191 3.24 13.04 -23.48
C ASN A 191 3.15 12.02 -24.65
N ASP A 192 4.29 11.51 -25.12
CA ASP A 192 4.40 10.59 -26.24
C ASP A 192 4.92 9.22 -25.76
N ALA A 193 4.05 8.21 -25.76
CA ALA A 193 4.41 6.83 -25.39
C ALA A 193 5.49 6.25 -26.35
N ALA A 194 5.50 6.68 -27.62
CA ALA A 194 6.50 6.27 -28.58
C ALA A 194 7.87 6.89 -28.26
N ALA A 195 7.94 8.06 -27.64
CA ALA A 195 9.18 8.66 -27.19
C ALA A 195 9.80 7.87 -26.02
N ASN A 196 8.98 7.36 -25.09
CA ASN A 196 9.47 6.51 -24.01
C ASN A 196 10.03 5.18 -24.53
N ALA A 197 9.34 4.55 -25.50
CA ALA A 197 9.83 3.33 -26.13
C ALA A 197 11.15 3.58 -26.89
N ARG A 198 11.26 4.70 -27.63
CA ARG A 198 12.50 5.11 -28.31
C ARG A 198 13.66 5.32 -27.32
N ALA A 199 13.42 5.93 -26.17
CA ALA A 199 14.46 6.15 -25.15
C ALA A 199 15.06 4.81 -24.65
N VAL A 200 14.24 3.78 -24.44
CA VAL A 200 14.72 2.44 -24.09
C VAL A 200 15.55 1.84 -25.24
N THR A 201 15.06 1.93 -26.48
CA THR A 201 15.78 1.44 -27.65
C THR A 201 17.13 2.12 -27.81
N MET A 202 17.18 3.45 -27.71
CA MET A 202 18.43 4.23 -27.77
C MET A 202 19.42 3.82 -26.67
N SER A 203 18.94 3.56 -25.46
CA SER A 203 19.80 3.09 -24.37
C SER A 203 20.39 1.71 -24.65
N LEU A 204 19.62 0.81 -25.26
CA LEU A 204 20.11 -0.51 -25.67
C LEU A 204 21.10 -0.40 -26.81
N GLU A 205 20.86 0.48 -27.78
CA GLU A 205 21.78 0.73 -28.91
C GLU A 205 23.12 1.33 -28.42
N TRP A 206 23.04 2.29 -27.50
CA TRP A 206 24.24 2.83 -26.85
C TRP A 206 25.05 1.74 -26.12
N PHE A 207 24.40 0.88 -25.35
CA PHE A 207 25.07 -0.24 -24.68
C PHE A 207 25.71 -1.19 -25.68
N ARG A 208 24.99 -1.60 -26.73
CA ARG A 208 25.49 -2.51 -27.76
C ARG A 208 26.67 -1.92 -28.55
N SER A 209 26.68 -0.60 -28.76
CA SER A 209 27.81 0.05 -29.42
C SER A 209 29.10 0.00 -28.62
N ALA A 210 29.00 0.00 -27.30
CA ALA A 210 30.14 -0.14 -26.38
C ALA A 210 30.60 -1.60 -26.23
N TYR A 211 29.72 -2.57 -26.54
CA TYR A 211 29.98 -4.02 -26.36
C TYR A 211 29.57 -4.81 -27.62
N PRO A 212 30.27 -4.65 -28.75
CA PRO A 212 29.85 -5.20 -30.06
C PRO A 212 29.79 -6.74 -30.14
N GLY A 213 30.25 -7.46 -29.14
CA GLY A 213 30.21 -8.93 -29.05
C GLY A 213 29.04 -9.51 -28.22
N VAL A 214 28.19 -8.68 -27.62
CA VAL A 214 27.06 -9.16 -26.82
C VAL A 214 25.84 -9.33 -27.74
N SER A 215 25.60 -10.56 -28.17
CA SER A 215 24.36 -10.95 -28.86
C SER A 215 23.19 -10.88 -27.87
N ALA A 216 22.02 -10.42 -28.31
CA ALA A 216 20.79 -10.59 -27.56
C ALA A 216 20.55 -12.09 -27.38
N ALA A 217 20.55 -12.56 -26.12
CA ALA A 217 20.04 -13.88 -25.84
C ALA A 217 18.56 -13.91 -26.26
N ALA A 218 18.21 -14.88 -27.08
CA ALA A 218 16.86 -15.10 -27.57
C ALA A 218 15.93 -15.50 -26.43
#